data_68408dff1b299c27b6684d8aa58a19ac
#
_entry.id   68408dff1b299c27b6684d8aa58a19ac
#
_cell.length_a   1.000
_cell.length_b   1.000
_cell.length_c   1.000
_cell.angle_alpha   90.00
_cell.angle_beta   90.00
_cell.angle_gamma   90.00
#
_symmetry.space_group_name_H-M   'P 1'
#
loop_
_entity.id
_entity.type
_entity.pdbx_description
1 polymer ?
#
loop_
_entity_poly.entity_id
_entity_poly.type
_entity_poly.pdbx_seq_one_letter_code
_entity_poly.pdbx_strand_id
1 'polypeptide(L)'
;IGEIVSDTPATKTLLLQHICQSLNLPSIRVLTPPATGESQLLGMARIINAKTMLQLYATAHPELELSIHLTDEQVSANNGYYYLNNGKYMNSAKRLPGSHLALTIGELTEKIFATSSPYMSLMLN
;
A
#
# COMPACT_ATOMS: atom_id res chain seq x y z
N ILE A 1 -1.36 9.05 -20.74
CA ILE A 1 -2.16 7.81 -20.64
C ILE A 1 -2.12 7.33 -19.20
N GLY A 2 -3.30 7.15 -18.60
CA GLY A 2 -3.41 6.72 -17.21
C GLY A 2 -3.04 5.26 -16.99
N GLU A 3 -3.43 4.38 -17.92
CA GLU A 3 -3.12 2.95 -17.84
C GLU A 3 -3.12 2.31 -19.23
N ILE A 4 -2.26 1.33 -19.42
CA ILE A 4 -2.28 0.45 -20.59
C ILE A 4 -2.18 -0.99 -20.11
N VAL A 5 -3.19 -1.78 -20.43
CA VAL A 5 -3.21 -3.23 -20.20
C VAL A 5 -2.91 -3.93 -21.53
N SER A 6 -1.97 -4.84 -21.50
CA SER A 6 -1.56 -5.63 -22.68
C SER A 6 -1.08 -7.02 -22.26
N ASP A 7 -1.24 -7.99 -23.15
CA ASP A 7 -0.86 -9.37 -22.90
C ASP A 7 0.67 -9.54 -22.79
N THR A 8 1.43 -8.74 -23.53
CA THR A 8 2.88 -8.79 -23.53
C THR A 8 3.52 -7.40 -23.58
N PRO A 9 4.77 -7.24 -23.11
CA PRO A 9 5.51 -5.99 -23.26
C PRO A 9 5.67 -5.55 -24.73
N ALA A 10 5.80 -6.50 -25.66
CA ALA A 10 5.91 -6.21 -27.10
C ALA A 10 4.61 -5.59 -27.63
N THR A 11 3.45 -6.13 -27.28
CA THR A 11 2.14 -5.59 -27.64
C THR A 11 1.96 -4.17 -27.09
N LYS A 12 2.39 -3.92 -25.85
CA LYS A 12 2.37 -2.60 -25.23
C LYS A 12 3.18 -1.60 -26.03
N THR A 13 4.39 -1.97 -26.42
CA THR A 13 5.29 -1.11 -27.22
C THR A 13 4.68 -0.77 -28.57
N LEU A 14 4.14 -1.75 -29.28
CA LEU A 14 3.49 -1.55 -30.58
C LEU A 14 2.26 -0.63 -30.47
N LEU A 15 1.45 -0.82 -29.44
CA LEU A 15 0.28 0.03 -29.17
C LEU A 15 0.70 1.50 -28.95
N LEU A 16 1.73 1.72 -28.12
CA LEU A 16 2.25 3.06 -27.86
C LEU A 16 2.82 3.72 -29.10
N GLN A 17 3.56 2.98 -29.93
CA GLN A 17 4.07 3.47 -31.21
C GLN A 17 2.92 3.86 -32.15
N HIS A 18 1.91 3.01 -32.25
CA HIS A 18 0.74 3.30 -33.08
C HIS A 18 -0.01 4.56 -32.61
N ILE A 19 -0.21 4.75 -31.31
CA ILE A 19 -0.83 5.94 -30.75
C ILE A 19 -0.02 7.20 -31.07
N CYS A 20 1.31 7.15 -30.86
CA CYS A 20 2.20 8.27 -31.20
C CYS A 20 2.10 8.64 -32.69
N GLN A 21 2.13 7.65 -33.55
CA GLN A 21 2.03 7.87 -35.01
C GLN A 21 0.65 8.42 -35.42
N SER A 22 -0.43 7.82 -34.92
CA SER A 22 -1.81 8.21 -35.26
C SER A 22 -2.15 9.63 -34.80
N LEU A 23 -1.59 10.06 -33.68
CA LEU A 23 -1.82 11.38 -33.10
C LEU A 23 -0.70 12.38 -33.44
N ASN A 24 0.30 11.98 -34.22
CA ASN A 24 1.49 12.77 -34.57
C ASN A 24 2.19 13.38 -33.34
N LEU A 25 2.38 12.56 -32.28
CA LEU A 25 2.99 12.97 -31.04
C LEU A 25 4.47 12.59 -31.01
N PRO A 26 5.38 13.49 -30.59
CA PRO A 26 6.81 13.19 -30.47
C PRO A 26 7.10 12.23 -29.31
N SER A 27 6.25 12.23 -28.29
CA SER A 27 6.37 11.36 -27.10
C SER A 27 5.04 11.22 -26.40
N ILE A 28 4.93 10.21 -25.55
CA ILE A 28 3.74 9.94 -24.74
C ILE A 28 4.16 9.55 -23.33
N ARG A 29 3.49 10.11 -22.32
CA ARG A 29 3.69 9.71 -20.93
C ARG A 29 2.68 8.63 -20.56
N VAL A 30 3.18 7.58 -19.92
CA VAL A 30 2.38 6.45 -19.45
C VAL A 30 2.67 6.21 -17.98
N LEU A 31 1.64 6.04 -17.16
CA LEU A 31 1.80 5.60 -15.80
C LEU A 31 2.14 4.10 -15.80
N THR A 32 3.20 3.74 -15.10
CA THR A 32 3.67 2.35 -15.01
C THR A 32 3.97 2.01 -13.54
N PRO A 33 3.96 0.72 -13.18
CA PRO A 33 4.51 0.31 -11.89
C PRO A 33 5.94 0.82 -11.68
N PRO A 34 6.40 1.02 -10.44
CA PRO A 34 7.62 1.76 -10.08
C PRO A 34 8.95 1.11 -10.49
N ALA A 35 8.95 0.12 -11.35
CA ALA A 35 10.16 -0.55 -11.80
C ALA A 35 11.04 0.28 -12.78
N THR A 36 10.48 1.29 -13.44
CA THR A 36 11.19 2.10 -14.44
C THR A 36 10.63 3.51 -14.53
N GLY A 37 11.49 4.52 -14.33
CA GLY A 37 11.13 5.93 -14.51
C GLY A 37 11.06 6.73 -13.20
N GLU A 38 10.68 7.99 -13.32
CA GLU A 38 10.46 8.88 -12.16
C GLU A 38 9.17 8.50 -11.43
N SER A 39 9.24 8.29 -10.11
CA SER A 39 8.06 8.06 -9.31
C SER A 39 7.37 9.38 -8.98
N GLN A 40 6.04 9.40 -9.07
CA GLN A 40 5.21 10.52 -8.65
C GLN A 40 4.26 10.09 -7.54
N LEU A 41 4.11 10.94 -6.52
CA LEU A 41 3.09 10.76 -5.50
C LEU A 41 1.73 11.12 -6.11
N LEU A 42 0.94 10.11 -6.46
CA LEU A 42 -0.36 10.28 -7.11
C LEU A 42 -1.55 9.99 -6.22
N GLY A 43 -1.34 9.43 -5.05
CA GLY A 43 -2.42 9.11 -4.15
C GLY A 43 -1.99 8.93 -2.71
N MET A 44 -2.97 8.94 -1.82
CA MET A 44 -2.79 8.65 -0.41
C MET A 44 -3.54 7.36 -0.08
N ALA A 45 -2.91 6.49 0.70
CA ALA A 45 -3.55 5.33 1.27
C ALA A 45 -3.70 5.50 2.79
N ARG A 46 -4.79 4.98 3.33
CA ARG A 46 -5.02 4.92 4.77
C ARG A 46 -5.64 3.58 5.14
N ILE A 47 -5.17 2.98 6.21
CA ILE A 47 -5.80 1.80 6.80
C ILE A 47 -7.08 2.24 7.50
N ILE A 48 -8.23 1.74 7.03
CA ILE A 48 -9.55 2.02 7.63
C ILE A 48 -9.87 0.99 8.72
N ASN A 49 -9.50 -0.29 8.51
CA ASN A 49 -9.70 -1.37 9.46
C ASN A 49 -8.35 -1.97 9.87
N ALA A 50 -7.81 -1.47 10.99
CA ALA A 50 -6.52 -1.91 11.50
C ALA A 50 -6.51 -3.37 11.92
N LYS A 51 -7.63 -3.88 12.47
CA LYS A 51 -7.75 -5.28 12.91
C LYS A 51 -7.58 -6.24 11.76
N THR A 52 -8.36 -6.05 10.71
CA THR A 52 -8.28 -6.90 9.50
C THR A 52 -6.92 -6.78 8.83
N MET A 53 -6.39 -5.55 8.71
CA MET A 53 -5.09 -5.33 8.08
C MET A 53 -3.96 -6.01 8.85
N LEU A 54 -3.91 -5.86 10.16
CA LEU A 54 -2.88 -6.48 11.00
C LEU A 54 -3.00 -8.00 11.05
N GLN A 55 -4.21 -8.55 10.98
CA GLN A 55 -4.42 -9.99 10.85
C GLN A 55 -3.84 -10.54 9.55
N LEU A 56 -4.14 -9.88 8.42
CA LEU A 56 -3.58 -10.26 7.11
C LEU A 56 -2.06 -10.10 7.09
N TYR A 57 -1.56 -9.01 7.66
CA TYR A 57 -0.14 -8.73 7.73
C TYR A 57 0.62 -9.77 8.57
N ALA A 58 0.07 -10.16 9.73
CA ALA A 58 0.64 -11.23 10.56
C ALA A 58 0.71 -12.56 9.79
N THR A 59 -0.35 -12.91 9.05
CA THR A 59 -0.39 -14.14 8.25
C THR A 59 0.64 -14.13 7.11
N ALA A 60 0.84 -12.98 6.49
CA ALA A 60 1.81 -12.81 5.40
C ALA A 60 3.27 -12.76 5.90
N HIS A 61 3.48 -12.39 7.16
CA HIS A 61 4.81 -12.23 7.79
C HIS A 61 4.90 -13.03 9.10
N PRO A 62 4.90 -14.37 9.03
CA PRO A 62 4.90 -15.21 10.24
C PRO A 62 6.17 -15.05 11.09
N GLU A 63 7.27 -14.60 10.51
CA GLU A 63 8.53 -14.31 11.20
C GLU A 63 8.49 -13.03 12.04
N LEU A 64 7.48 -12.17 11.84
CA LEU A 64 7.40 -10.88 12.49
C LEU A 64 6.86 -11.02 13.92
N GLU A 65 7.58 -10.42 14.87
CA GLU A 65 7.07 -10.12 16.20
C GLU A 65 6.91 -8.60 16.35
N LEU A 66 5.69 -8.16 16.61
CA LEU A 66 5.36 -6.74 16.70
C LEU A 66 4.32 -6.50 17.80
N SER A 67 4.63 -5.57 18.71
CA SER A 67 3.71 -5.13 19.77
C SER A 67 3.50 -3.62 19.63
N ILE A 68 2.27 -3.19 19.38
CA ILE A 68 1.94 -1.78 19.13
C ILE A 68 0.79 -1.29 20.00
N HIS A 69 0.87 0.00 20.35
CA HIS A 69 -0.25 0.79 20.84
C HIS A 69 -0.66 1.74 19.72
N LEU A 70 -1.81 1.48 19.11
CA LEU A 70 -2.31 2.21 17.95
C LEU A 70 -3.30 3.29 18.37
N THR A 71 -3.15 4.48 17.80
CA THR A 71 -4.08 5.61 17.95
C THR A 71 -4.59 6.06 16.59
N ASP A 72 -5.91 6.26 16.52
CA ASP A 72 -6.61 6.78 15.34
C ASP A 72 -7.67 7.78 15.80
N GLU A 73 -7.47 9.04 15.45
CA GLU A 73 -8.36 10.14 15.85
C GLU A 73 -9.71 10.10 15.12
N GLN A 74 -9.75 9.49 13.93
CA GLN A 74 -10.95 9.49 13.08
C GLN A 74 -11.79 8.22 13.24
N VAL A 75 -11.13 7.07 13.45
CA VAL A 75 -11.79 5.77 13.58
C VAL A 75 -11.43 5.15 14.93
N SER A 76 -12.20 5.49 15.96
CA SER A 76 -11.94 5.05 17.34
C SER A 76 -11.89 3.52 17.50
N ALA A 77 -12.56 2.76 16.62
CA ALA A 77 -12.54 1.29 16.59
C ALA A 77 -11.14 0.71 16.29
N ASN A 78 -10.22 1.51 15.74
CA ASN A 78 -8.83 1.12 15.50
C ASN A 78 -7.94 1.30 16.73
N ASN A 79 -8.38 2.07 17.75
CA ASN A 79 -7.57 2.34 18.93
C ASN A 79 -7.41 1.07 19.78
N GLY A 80 -6.20 0.85 20.27
CA GLY A 80 -5.92 -0.26 21.17
C GLY A 80 -4.52 -0.82 21.06
N TYR A 81 -4.32 -1.95 21.70
CA TYR A 81 -3.07 -2.68 21.72
C TYR A 81 -3.16 -3.89 20.80
N TYR A 82 -2.13 -4.10 20.02
CA TYR A 82 -2.05 -5.15 19.03
C TYR A 82 -0.73 -5.90 19.20
N TYR A 83 -0.79 -7.23 19.11
CA TYR A 83 0.35 -8.10 19.17
C TYR A 83 0.32 -9.10 18.03
N LEU A 84 1.41 -9.16 17.28
CA LEU A 84 1.63 -10.06 16.17
C LEU A 84 2.81 -10.96 16.51
N ASN A 85 2.64 -12.27 16.39
CA ASN A 85 3.72 -13.24 16.58
C ASN A 85 3.37 -14.57 15.91
N ASN A 86 4.34 -15.21 15.24
CA ASN A 86 4.19 -16.51 14.58
C ASN A 86 2.95 -16.58 13.65
N GLY A 87 2.71 -15.55 12.87
CA GLY A 87 1.55 -15.47 11.96
C GLY A 87 0.21 -15.28 12.66
N LYS A 88 0.21 -15.12 13.98
CA LYS A 88 -1.00 -14.90 14.80
C LYS A 88 -1.14 -13.45 15.17
N TYR A 89 -2.37 -13.07 15.39
CA TYR A 89 -2.80 -11.72 15.72
C TYR A 89 -3.64 -11.74 16.99
N MET A 90 -3.42 -10.78 17.87
CA MET A 90 -4.22 -10.51 19.06
C MET A 90 -4.44 -9.01 19.19
N ASN A 91 -5.64 -8.61 19.65
CA ASN A 91 -5.90 -7.22 20.00
C ASN A 91 -6.61 -7.09 21.35
N SER A 92 -6.40 -5.96 22.02
CA SER A 92 -7.01 -5.64 23.31
C SER A 92 -7.21 -4.13 23.44
N ALA A 93 -8.34 -3.74 24.05
CA ALA A 93 -8.55 -2.36 24.48
C ALA A 93 -7.72 -1.99 25.73
N LYS A 94 -7.33 -2.99 26.51
CA LYS A 94 -6.48 -2.82 27.70
C LYS A 94 -5.04 -3.07 27.33
N ARG A 95 -4.13 -2.37 28.02
CA ARG A 95 -2.69 -2.53 27.83
C ARG A 95 -2.28 -4.00 28.00
N LEU A 96 -1.59 -4.51 27.02
CA LEU A 96 -0.96 -5.82 27.07
C LEU A 96 0.37 -5.75 27.85
N PRO A 97 0.84 -6.87 28.42
CA PRO A 97 2.18 -6.94 29.04
C PRO A 97 3.29 -6.61 28.03
N GLY A 98 4.38 -6.04 28.54
CA GLY A 98 5.56 -5.72 27.74
C GLY A 98 5.63 -4.28 27.24
N SER A 99 6.61 -4.03 26.40
CA SER A 99 6.81 -2.74 25.73
C SER A 99 6.02 -2.70 24.42
N HIS A 100 5.46 -1.53 24.11
CA HIS A 100 4.68 -1.31 22.90
C HIS A 100 5.26 -0.13 22.14
N LEU A 101 5.37 -0.28 20.83
CA LEU A 101 5.65 0.82 19.92
C LEU A 101 4.36 1.65 19.77
N ALA A 102 4.39 2.91 20.20
CA ALA A 102 3.28 3.82 19.97
C ALA A 102 3.27 4.29 18.53
N LEU A 103 2.15 4.10 17.84
CA LEU A 103 1.97 4.50 16.44
C LEU A 103 0.61 5.17 16.25
N THR A 104 0.59 6.17 15.40
CA THR A 104 -0.64 6.65 14.77
C THR A 104 -1.02 5.73 13.61
N ILE A 105 -2.29 5.82 13.17
CA ILE A 105 -2.73 5.06 11.99
C ILE A 105 -1.96 5.42 10.72
N GLY A 106 -1.50 6.68 10.59
CA GLY A 106 -0.66 7.13 9.49
C GLY A 106 0.70 6.43 9.49
N GLU A 107 1.39 6.42 10.63
CA GLU A 107 2.68 5.76 10.80
C GLU A 107 2.59 4.25 10.59
N LEU A 108 1.49 3.62 11.04
CA LEU A 108 1.24 2.21 10.76
C LEU A 108 1.05 1.97 9.25
N THR A 109 0.28 2.83 8.58
CA THR A 109 0.07 2.74 7.12
C THR A 109 1.40 2.85 6.37
N GLU A 110 2.21 3.82 6.74
CA GLU A 110 3.55 4.00 6.14
C GLU A 110 4.42 2.76 6.35
N LYS A 111 4.50 2.23 7.58
CA LYS A 111 5.29 1.03 7.89
C LYS A 111 4.87 -0.21 7.10
N ILE A 112 3.57 -0.44 6.93
CA ILE A 112 3.06 -1.59 6.19
C ILE A 112 3.33 -1.47 4.69
N PHE A 113 3.19 -0.27 4.13
CA PHE A 113 3.33 -0.05 2.69
C PHE A 113 4.71 0.43 2.25
N ALA A 114 5.62 0.82 3.16
CA ALA A 114 6.96 1.31 2.82
C ALA A 114 7.81 0.31 2.03
N THR A 115 7.61 -0.99 2.25
CA THR A 115 8.37 -2.07 1.58
C THR A 115 7.82 -2.45 0.22
N SER A 116 6.57 -2.07 -0.08
CA SER A 116 5.85 -2.50 -1.29
C SER A 116 5.40 -1.30 -2.10
N SER A 117 6.24 -0.41 -2.54
CA SER A 117 5.88 0.73 -3.43
C SER A 117 4.49 0.57 -4.06
N PRO A 118 3.40 0.90 -3.35
CA PRO A 118 2.06 0.59 -3.83
C PRO A 118 1.79 1.33 -5.13
N TYR A 119 1.33 0.60 -6.11
CA TYR A 119 0.94 1.15 -7.41
C TYR A 119 -0.58 1.32 -7.46
N MET A 120 -1.02 2.55 -7.69
CA MET A 120 -2.42 2.83 -8.00
C MET A 120 -2.61 3.01 -9.49
N SER A 121 -3.28 2.04 -10.12
CA SER A 121 -3.63 2.09 -11.53
C SER A 121 -4.87 2.93 -11.81
N LEU A 122 -5.72 3.14 -10.82
CA LEU A 122 -6.99 3.84 -10.96
C LEU A 122 -6.80 5.33 -10.70
N MET A 123 -6.83 6.12 -11.75
CA MET A 123 -6.98 7.56 -11.67
C MET A 123 -8.48 7.89 -11.64
N LEU A 124 -8.98 8.28 -10.49
CA LEU A 124 -10.29 8.91 -10.39
C LEU A 124 -10.19 10.31 -10.99
N ASN A 125 -10.81 10.51 -12.12
CA ASN A 125 -11.01 11.82 -12.71
C ASN A 125 -12.16 12.56 -12.02
#